data_c01c6d33eb31027f30b61ec767b2a8bc
#
_entry.id   c01c6d33eb31027f30b61ec767b2a8bc
#
_cell.length_a   1.000
_cell.length_b   1.000
_cell.length_c   1.000
_cell.angle_alpha   90.00
_cell.angle_beta   90.00
_cell.angle_gamma   90.00
#
_symmetry.space_group_name_H-M   'P 1'
#
loop_
_entity.id
_entity.type
_entity.pdbx_description
1 polymer ?
#
loop_
_entity_poly.entity_id
_entity_poly.type
_entity_poly.pdbx_seq_one_letter_code
_entity_poly.pdbx_strand_id
1 'polypeptide(L)'
;MRNTKPYVIAEMGVNFYDTAKVLNITPLDAAKLYIDKAAEVGVDCAKFQSYKADTIVSKNSPAYWDLKKEPTKTQHALFQKHDRFNESDYRELCEYTHAKGMDFTSTPFDYASADYLEKMVDFYKISSSDLSNIPFIQHIGAKGKPVYISVGAAYLSEVDEAVRTLKTVSYTHLTLPTIA
;
A
#
# COMPACT_ATOMS: atom_id res chain seq x y z
N MET A 1 -6.28 -25.96 -19.80
CA MET A 1 -6.53 -24.59 -19.31
C MET A 1 -6.44 -24.65 -17.79
N ARG A 2 -5.50 -23.97 -17.14
CA ARG A 2 -5.48 -23.85 -15.66
C ARG A 2 -6.65 -22.96 -15.28
N ASN A 3 -7.65 -23.55 -14.66
CA ASN A 3 -8.79 -22.81 -14.08
C ASN A 3 -8.32 -22.19 -12.77
N THR A 4 -7.47 -21.16 -12.87
CA THR A 4 -6.99 -20.44 -11.70
C THR A 4 -7.99 -19.32 -11.42
N LYS A 5 -8.66 -19.43 -10.27
CA LYS A 5 -9.48 -18.34 -9.72
C LYS A 5 -8.64 -17.05 -9.70
N PRO A 6 -9.17 -15.89 -10.11
CA PRO A 6 -8.48 -14.63 -9.95
C PRO A 6 -8.10 -14.39 -8.49
N TYR A 7 -6.90 -13.88 -8.25
CA TYR A 7 -6.48 -13.43 -6.91
C TYR A 7 -6.98 -12.01 -6.69
N VAL A 8 -7.84 -11.83 -5.69
CA VAL A 8 -8.55 -10.57 -5.44
C VAL A 8 -7.93 -9.86 -4.24
N ILE A 9 -7.43 -8.64 -4.47
CA ILE A 9 -6.85 -7.78 -3.45
C ILE A 9 -7.83 -6.66 -3.12
N ALA A 10 -8.30 -6.59 -1.88
CA ALA A 10 -9.13 -5.49 -1.41
C ALA A 10 -8.25 -4.30 -1.00
N GLU A 11 -8.45 -3.15 -1.65
CA GLU A 11 -7.77 -1.89 -1.31
C GLU A 11 -8.47 -1.21 -0.14
N MET A 12 -7.88 -1.30 1.05
CA MET A 12 -8.35 -0.60 2.26
C MET A 12 -7.84 0.83 2.31
N GLY A 13 -6.62 1.03 1.81
CA GLY A 13 -5.92 2.31 1.81
C GLY A 13 -5.81 2.90 3.20
N VAL A 14 -6.33 4.13 3.35
CA VAL A 14 -6.44 4.87 4.62
C VAL A 14 -7.88 5.30 4.92
N ASN A 15 -8.87 4.82 4.18
CA ASN A 15 -10.27 5.26 4.29
C ASN A 15 -10.91 4.90 5.63
N PHE A 16 -10.39 3.92 6.34
CA PHE A 16 -10.85 3.51 7.66
C PHE A 16 -10.74 4.63 8.70
N TYR A 17 -9.86 5.63 8.53
CA TYR A 17 -9.78 6.79 9.42
C TYR A 17 -11.06 7.63 9.40
N ASP A 18 -11.69 7.80 8.24
CA ASP A 18 -12.94 8.54 8.13
C ASP A 18 -14.12 7.70 8.66
N THR A 19 -14.11 6.40 8.38
CA THR A 19 -15.09 5.48 8.98
C THR A 19 -15.02 5.47 10.50
N ALA A 20 -13.82 5.49 11.08
CA ALA A 20 -13.62 5.57 12.53
C ALA A 20 -14.29 6.81 13.14
N LYS A 21 -14.18 7.97 12.48
CA LYS A 21 -14.84 9.20 12.92
C LYS A 21 -16.36 9.09 12.84
N VAL A 22 -16.88 8.55 11.73
CA VAL A 22 -18.33 8.40 11.51
C VAL A 22 -18.96 7.44 12.53
N LEU A 23 -18.29 6.32 12.81
CA LEU A 23 -18.76 5.30 13.72
C LEU A 23 -18.37 5.56 15.19
N ASN A 24 -17.58 6.58 15.47
CA ASN A 24 -17.05 6.89 16.80
C ASN A 24 -16.32 5.71 17.46
N ILE A 25 -15.47 5.04 16.67
CA ILE A 25 -14.62 3.93 17.09
C ILE A 25 -13.14 4.27 16.87
N THR A 26 -12.23 3.41 17.33
CA THR A 26 -10.80 3.63 17.05
C THR A 26 -10.48 3.38 15.58
N PRO A 27 -9.44 4.03 15.02
CA PRO A 27 -8.99 3.72 13.65
C PRO A 27 -8.62 2.25 13.47
N LEU A 28 -8.07 1.61 14.49
CA LEU A 28 -7.70 0.20 14.45
C LEU A 28 -8.94 -0.71 14.37
N ASP A 29 -9.97 -0.42 15.15
CA ASP A 29 -11.25 -1.15 15.07
C ASP A 29 -11.93 -0.95 13.71
N ALA A 30 -11.88 0.27 13.16
CA ALA A 30 -12.40 0.54 11.82
C ALA A 30 -11.63 -0.23 10.75
N ALA A 31 -10.29 -0.31 10.83
CA ALA A 31 -9.47 -1.10 9.92
C ALA A 31 -9.80 -2.60 10.03
N LYS A 32 -9.99 -3.13 11.24
CA LYS A 32 -10.44 -4.52 11.45
C LYS A 32 -11.85 -4.78 10.87
N LEU A 33 -12.76 -3.81 10.98
CA LEU A 33 -14.08 -3.90 10.34
C LEU A 33 -13.97 -4.04 8.82
N TYR A 34 -13.03 -3.32 8.16
CA TYR A 34 -12.76 -3.49 6.73
C TYR A 34 -12.24 -4.89 6.41
N ILE A 35 -11.32 -5.44 7.24
CA ILE A 35 -10.82 -6.80 7.10
C ILE A 35 -11.96 -7.82 7.23
N ASP A 36 -12.87 -7.65 8.20
CA ASP A 36 -14.02 -8.53 8.38
C ASP A 36 -14.93 -8.53 7.14
N LYS A 37 -15.23 -7.35 6.59
CA LYS A 37 -16.05 -7.24 5.38
C LYS A 37 -15.37 -7.84 4.15
N ALA A 38 -14.06 -7.69 4.03
CA ALA A 38 -13.28 -8.33 2.98
C ALA A 38 -13.31 -9.86 3.09
N ALA A 39 -13.17 -10.39 4.30
CA ALA A 39 -13.27 -11.84 4.56
C ALA A 39 -14.68 -12.38 4.23
N GLU A 40 -15.74 -11.66 4.63
CA GLU A 40 -17.14 -12.05 4.35
C GLU A 40 -17.40 -12.21 2.84
N VAL A 41 -16.79 -11.38 1.99
CA VAL A 41 -16.98 -11.45 0.54
C VAL A 41 -15.97 -12.35 -0.17
N GLY A 42 -15.02 -12.93 0.57
CA GLY A 42 -14.09 -13.95 0.09
C GLY A 42 -12.97 -13.41 -0.80
N VAL A 43 -12.42 -12.23 -0.49
CA VAL A 43 -11.20 -11.74 -1.14
C VAL A 43 -9.96 -12.49 -0.60
N ASP A 44 -8.88 -12.47 -1.38
CA ASP A 44 -7.69 -13.24 -1.05
C ASP A 44 -6.66 -12.43 -0.24
N CYS A 45 -6.70 -11.09 -0.32
CA CYS A 45 -5.72 -10.22 0.37
C CYS A 45 -6.34 -8.89 0.81
N ALA A 46 -5.95 -8.40 1.99
CA ALA A 46 -6.21 -7.05 2.46
C ALA A 46 -4.99 -6.15 2.24
N LYS A 47 -5.16 -5.00 1.55
CA LYS A 47 -4.08 -4.07 1.24
C LYS A 47 -4.29 -2.70 1.86
N PHE A 48 -3.30 -2.26 2.64
CA PHE A 48 -3.25 -0.95 3.30
C PHE A 48 -2.21 -0.02 2.64
N GLN A 49 -2.01 1.14 3.25
CA GLN A 49 -0.97 2.11 2.89
C GLN A 49 -0.21 2.51 4.14
N SER A 50 1.11 2.55 4.07
CA SER A 50 2.00 2.81 5.21
C SER A 50 2.96 3.95 4.88
N TYR A 51 2.86 5.03 5.63
CA TYR A 51 3.71 6.22 5.47
C TYR A 51 3.70 7.09 6.71
N LYS A 52 4.64 8.04 6.75
CA LYS A 52 4.58 9.23 7.59
C LYS A 52 4.56 10.48 6.71
N ALA A 53 3.69 11.44 6.99
CA ALA A 53 3.54 12.65 6.19
C ALA A 53 4.86 13.41 6.06
N ASP A 54 5.66 13.43 7.12
CA ASP A 54 6.98 14.10 7.15
C ASP A 54 8.02 13.47 6.22
N THR A 55 7.84 12.21 5.80
CA THR A 55 8.80 11.49 4.94
C THR A 55 8.43 11.51 3.46
N ILE A 56 7.16 11.76 3.13
CA ILE A 56 6.64 11.61 1.76
C ILE A 56 6.29 12.91 1.06
N VAL A 57 6.16 14.01 1.80
CA VAL A 57 5.75 15.29 1.19
C VAL A 57 6.30 16.50 1.95
N SER A 58 6.66 17.56 1.20
CA SER A 58 7.07 18.83 1.79
C SER A 58 5.91 19.49 2.54
N LYS A 59 6.21 20.09 3.70
CA LYS A 59 5.22 20.82 4.52
C LYS A 59 4.49 21.94 3.76
N ASN A 60 5.13 22.51 2.74
CA ASN A 60 4.61 23.60 1.94
C ASN A 60 3.97 23.16 0.61
N SER A 61 3.90 21.85 0.32
CA SER A 61 3.25 21.37 -0.90
C SER A 61 1.79 21.74 -0.93
N PRO A 62 1.32 22.53 -1.93
CA PRO A 62 -0.06 22.99 -1.98
C PRO A 62 -1.03 21.83 -2.27
N ALA A 63 -2.29 22.01 -1.91
CA ALA A 63 -3.37 21.12 -2.33
C ALA A 63 -3.50 21.12 -3.86
N TYR A 64 -3.72 19.94 -4.46
CA TYR A 64 -4.03 19.76 -5.88
C TYR A 64 -5.50 19.36 -6.11
N TRP A 65 -6.27 19.28 -5.03
CA TRP A 65 -7.70 18.94 -5.03
C TRP A 65 -8.59 20.18 -4.88
N ASP A 66 -9.90 20.00 -5.08
CA ASP A 66 -10.91 21.03 -4.88
C ASP A 66 -11.09 21.31 -3.38
N LEU A 67 -10.68 22.50 -2.94
CA LEU A 67 -10.79 22.95 -1.55
C LEU A 67 -12.24 23.07 -1.03
N LYS A 68 -13.24 23.06 -1.92
CA LYS A 68 -14.65 23.01 -1.50
C LYS A 68 -15.04 21.62 -1.01
N LYS A 69 -14.38 20.58 -1.51
CA LYS A 69 -14.63 19.18 -1.13
C LYS A 69 -13.74 18.74 0.03
N GLU A 70 -12.47 19.12 0.01
CA GLU A 70 -11.50 18.88 1.07
C GLU A 70 -10.79 20.20 1.42
N PRO A 71 -11.12 20.83 2.55
CA PRO A 71 -10.65 22.18 2.89
C PRO A 71 -9.19 22.25 3.31
N THR A 72 -8.48 21.14 3.39
CA THR A 72 -7.07 21.10 3.78
C THR A 72 -6.20 21.75 2.70
N LYS A 73 -5.40 22.74 3.09
CA LYS A 73 -4.68 23.61 2.14
C LYS A 73 -3.35 23.04 1.65
N THR A 74 -2.78 22.04 2.35
CA THR A 74 -1.50 21.44 1.99
C THR A 74 -1.59 19.92 1.94
N GLN A 75 -0.79 19.30 1.08
CA GLN A 75 -0.71 17.85 0.99
C GLN A 75 -0.23 17.23 2.32
N HIS A 76 0.78 17.85 2.94
CA HIS A 76 1.30 17.39 4.22
C HIS A 76 0.20 17.33 5.30
N ALA A 77 -0.58 18.40 5.46
CA ALA A 77 -1.66 18.43 6.44
C ALA A 77 -2.76 17.38 6.14
N LEU A 78 -3.00 17.06 4.88
CA LEU A 78 -3.93 15.99 4.51
C LEU A 78 -3.38 14.62 4.90
N PHE A 79 -2.15 14.32 4.50
CA PHE A 79 -1.53 13.02 4.82
C PHE A 79 -1.37 12.82 6.33
N GLN A 80 -1.05 13.89 7.08
CA GLN A 80 -0.93 13.84 8.54
C GLN A 80 -2.23 13.45 9.25
N LYS A 81 -3.40 13.68 8.64
CA LYS A 81 -4.67 13.19 9.19
C LYS A 81 -4.75 11.66 9.22
N HIS A 82 -4.01 10.98 8.33
CA HIS A 82 -4.13 9.56 8.05
C HIS A 82 -2.81 8.77 8.27
N ASP A 83 -1.82 9.34 8.97
CA ASP A 83 -0.53 8.70 9.26
C ASP A 83 -0.36 8.27 10.74
N ARG A 84 -1.48 8.00 11.42
CA ARG A 84 -1.46 7.76 12.88
C ARG A 84 -0.94 6.38 13.27
N PHE A 85 -1.00 5.41 12.35
CA PHE A 85 -0.55 4.05 12.63
C PHE A 85 0.98 4.00 12.72
N ASN A 86 1.44 3.13 13.60
CA ASN A 86 2.85 2.78 13.79
C ASN A 86 3.05 1.28 13.46
N GLU A 87 4.27 0.78 13.61
CA GLU A 87 4.61 -0.61 13.34
C GLU A 87 3.73 -1.61 14.10
N SER A 88 3.41 -1.33 15.38
CA SER A 88 2.58 -2.26 16.18
C SER A 88 1.15 -2.36 15.67
N ASP A 89 0.59 -1.25 15.16
CA ASP A 89 -0.76 -1.25 14.58
C ASP A 89 -0.81 -2.11 13.30
N TYR A 90 0.18 -1.96 12.41
CA TYR A 90 0.26 -2.79 11.20
C TYR A 90 0.53 -4.27 11.52
N ARG A 91 1.31 -4.56 12.56
CA ARG A 91 1.52 -5.94 13.03
C ARG A 91 0.20 -6.57 13.49
N GLU A 92 -0.58 -5.85 14.28
CA GLU A 92 -1.88 -6.30 14.76
C GLU A 92 -2.86 -6.53 13.58
N LEU A 93 -2.87 -5.64 12.58
CA LEU A 93 -3.68 -5.83 11.37
C LEU A 93 -3.23 -7.03 10.54
N CYS A 94 -1.93 -7.26 10.43
CA CYS A 94 -1.36 -8.43 9.76
C CYS A 94 -1.83 -9.73 10.42
N GLU A 95 -1.64 -9.84 11.74
CA GLU A 95 -2.07 -11.01 12.53
C GLU A 95 -3.59 -11.23 12.42
N TYR A 96 -4.36 -10.15 12.49
CA TYR A 96 -5.81 -10.22 12.35
C TYR A 96 -6.26 -10.67 10.96
N THR A 97 -5.59 -10.18 9.91
CA THR A 97 -5.86 -10.57 8.52
C THR A 97 -5.55 -12.04 8.28
N HIS A 98 -4.39 -12.52 8.73
CA HIS A 98 -3.99 -13.92 8.63
C HIS A 98 -4.95 -14.84 9.42
N ALA A 99 -5.43 -14.41 10.58
CA ALA A 99 -6.44 -15.15 11.34
C ALA A 99 -7.80 -15.30 10.61
N LYS A 100 -8.09 -14.43 9.63
CA LYS A 100 -9.25 -14.54 8.74
C LYS A 100 -8.96 -15.37 7.47
N GLY A 101 -7.76 -15.92 7.33
CA GLY A 101 -7.36 -16.74 6.18
C GLY A 101 -7.05 -15.93 4.90
N MET A 102 -6.74 -14.65 5.03
CA MET A 102 -6.36 -13.77 3.93
C MET A 102 -4.88 -13.39 4.04
N ASP A 103 -4.25 -13.13 2.91
CA ASP A 103 -2.92 -12.51 2.86
C ASP A 103 -2.98 -11.05 3.30
N PHE A 104 -1.85 -10.55 3.82
CA PHE A 104 -1.69 -9.16 4.23
C PHE A 104 -0.64 -8.45 3.38
N THR A 105 -0.95 -7.25 2.94
CA THR A 105 0.05 -6.34 2.36
C THR A 105 -0.24 -4.89 2.68
N SER A 106 0.77 -4.06 2.57
CA SER A 106 0.63 -2.62 2.61
C SER A 106 1.58 -1.98 1.60
N THR A 107 1.15 -0.89 0.96
CA THR A 107 2.02 -0.10 0.10
C THR A 107 2.88 0.79 0.98
N PRO A 108 4.20 0.56 1.11
CA PRO A 108 5.08 1.53 1.75
C PRO A 108 5.33 2.71 0.82
N PHE A 109 5.42 3.90 1.39
CA PHE A 109 5.80 5.11 0.67
C PHE A 109 7.11 5.72 1.19
N ASP A 110 7.75 5.08 2.17
CA ASP A 110 9.07 5.45 2.69
C ASP A 110 9.88 4.22 3.10
N TYR A 111 11.19 4.43 3.30
CA TYR A 111 12.13 3.36 3.64
C TYR A 111 11.82 2.70 4.98
N ALA A 112 11.47 3.48 6.00
CA ALA A 112 11.13 2.95 7.31
C ALA A 112 9.90 2.04 7.24
N SER A 113 8.86 2.46 6.50
CA SER A 113 7.68 1.63 6.26
C SER A 113 8.02 0.35 5.49
N ALA A 114 8.87 0.43 4.47
CA ALA A 114 9.32 -0.75 3.74
C ALA A 114 10.08 -1.73 4.66
N ASP A 115 10.86 -1.23 5.60
CA ASP A 115 11.67 -2.06 6.49
C ASP A 115 10.83 -2.79 7.54
N TYR A 116 9.94 -2.10 8.26
CA TYR A 116 9.13 -2.80 9.26
C TYR A 116 8.10 -3.75 8.64
N LEU A 117 7.60 -3.44 7.44
CA LEU A 117 6.65 -4.29 6.73
C LEU A 117 7.27 -5.61 6.24
N GLU A 118 8.57 -5.72 6.12
CA GLU A 118 9.26 -6.92 5.59
C GLU A 118 8.82 -8.21 6.28
N LYS A 119 8.60 -8.17 7.61
CA LYS A 119 8.19 -9.34 8.40
C LYS A 119 6.69 -9.59 8.40
N MET A 120 5.90 -8.69 7.79
CA MET A 120 4.43 -8.71 7.87
C MET A 120 3.80 -9.04 6.53
N VAL A 121 4.32 -8.48 5.43
CA VAL A 121 3.68 -8.60 4.12
C VAL A 121 4.02 -9.89 3.42
N ASP A 122 3.06 -10.47 2.72
CA ASP A 122 3.27 -11.66 1.87
C ASP A 122 3.92 -11.26 0.53
N PHE A 123 3.70 -10.04 0.08
CA PHE A 123 4.33 -9.42 -1.08
C PHE A 123 4.37 -7.90 -0.91
N TYR A 124 5.28 -7.24 -1.61
CA TYR A 124 5.32 -5.78 -1.66
C TYR A 124 4.44 -5.23 -2.78
N LYS A 125 3.79 -4.10 -2.51
CA LYS A 125 3.13 -3.28 -3.51
C LYS A 125 3.88 -1.97 -3.67
N ILE A 126 4.28 -1.63 -4.89
CA ILE A 126 4.88 -0.33 -5.22
C ILE A 126 3.81 0.53 -5.90
N SER A 127 3.64 1.74 -5.39
CA SER A 127 2.73 2.74 -5.96
C SER A 127 3.23 3.23 -7.32
N SER A 128 2.32 3.66 -8.18
CA SER A 128 2.69 4.33 -9.43
C SER A 128 3.42 5.65 -9.22
N SER A 129 3.23 6.32 -8.07
CA SER A 129 4.00 7.51 -7.69
C SER A 129 5.48 7.24 -7.46
N ASP A 130 5.83 5.99 -7.12
CA ASP A 130 7.20 5.56 -6.84
C ASP A 130 7.84 4.77 -7.99
N LEU A 131 7.18 4.67 -9.13
CA LEU A 131 7.69 3.89 -10.28
C LEU A 131 9.03 4.39 -10.79
N SER A 132 9.26 5.70 -10.76
CA SER A 132 10.53 6.33 -11.15
C SER A 132 11.53 6.50 -9.98
N ASN A 133 11.15 6.10 -8.77
CA ASN A 133 12.01 6.14 -7.58
C ASN A 133 12.91 4.89 -7.55
N ILE A 134 13.87 4.82 -8.48
CA ILE A 134 14.74 3.67 -8.67
C ILE A 134 15.46 3.23 -7.39
N PRO A 135 16.03 4.13 -6.55
CA PRO A 135 16.65 3.71 -5.29
C PRO A 135 15.66 3.01 -4.34
N PHE A 136 14.42 3.46 -4.28
CA PHE A 136 13.38 2.84 -3.44
C PHE A 136 12.96 1.46 -3.99
N ILE A 137 12.85 1.33 -5.32
CA ILE A 137 12.59 0.05 -5.99
C ILE A 137 13.70 -0.96 -5.70
N GLN A 138 14.97 -0.52 -5.75
CA GLN A 138 16.12 -1.36 -5.38
C GLN A 138 16.04 -1.84 -3.93
N HIS A 139 15.72 -0.92 -3.02
CA HIS A 139 15.57 -1.23 -1.59
C HIS A 139 14.48 -2.29 -1.34
N ILE A 140 13.31 -2.12 -1.96
CA ILE A 140 12.23 -3.11 -1.86
C ILE A 140 12.62 -4.44 -2.52
N GLY A 141 13.22 -4.40 -3.70
CA GLY A 141 13.65 -5.59 -4.44
C GLY A 141 14.67 -6.42 -3.66
N ALA A 142 15.59 -5.78 -2.94
CA ALA A 142 16.60 -6.46 -2.12
C ALA A 142 16.01 -7.30 -0.97
N LYS A 143 14.75 -7.07 -0.60
CA LYS A 143 14.06 -7.85 0.44
C LYS A 143 13.60 -9.25 -0.04
N GLY A 144 13.72 -9.55 -1.34
CA GLY A 144 13.52 -10.89 -1.90
C GLY A 144 12.08 -11.40 -1.91
N LYS A 145 11.10 -10.53 -1.66
CA LYS A 145 9.68 -10.89 -1.71
C LYS A 145 9.07 -10.61 -3.11
N PRO A 146 7.96 -11.26 -3.47
CA PRO A 146 7.21 -10.89 -4.67
C PRO A 146 6.83 -9.40 -4.66
N VAL A 147 6.86 -8.76 -5.83
CA VAL A 147 6.57 -7.33 -5.96
C VAL A 147 5.49 -7.10 -7.02
N TYR A 148 4.44 -6.37 -6.65
CA TYR A 148 3.42 -5.87 -7.56
C TYR A 148 3.64 -4.37 -7.78
N ILE A 149 3.74 -3.94 -9.04
CA ILE A 149 3.96 -2.53 -9.39
C ILE A 149 2.75 -1.97 -10.11
N SER A 150 2.25 -0.81 -9.67
CA SER A 150 1.32 0.00 -10.45
C SER A 150 2.08 0.87 -11.44
N VAL A 151 1.55 0.98 -12.67
CA VAL A 151 2.18 1.70 -13.78
C VAL A 151 1.35 2.88 -14.28
N GLY A 152 0.43 3.39 -13.46
CA GLY A 152 -0.39 4.55 -13.79
C GLY A 152 0.46 5.80 -14.03
N ALA A 153 0.10 6.57 -15.07
CA ALA A 153 0.76 7.81 -15.46
C ALA A 153 2.27 7.68 -15.77
N ALA A 154 2.72 6.50 -16.23
CA ALA A 154 4.11 6.21 -16.55
C ALA A 154 4.32 5.99 -18.05
N TYR A 155 5.49 6.32 -18.54
CA TYR A 155 5.97 5.90 -19.86
C TYR A 155 6.45 4.45 -19.82
N LEU A 156 6.38 3.76 -20.96
CA LEU A 156 6.84 2.37 -21.06
C LEU A 156 8.33 2.21 -20.72
N SER A 157 9.14 3.24 -21.00
CA SER A 157 10.56 3.27 -20.63
C SER A 157 10.79 3.26 -19.12
N GLU A 158 9.96 3.96 -18.35
CA GLU A 158 10.03 3.99 -16.89
C GLU A 158 9.60 2.63 -16.30
N VAL A 159 8.61 2.00 -16.89
CA VAL A 159 8.20 0.64 -16.51
C VAL A 159 9.34 -0.36 -16.79
N ASP A 160 9.99 -0.28 -17.96
CA ASP A 160 11.11 -1.15 -18.31
C ASP A 160 12.30 -0.94 -17.34
N GLU A 161 12.62 0.30 -16.99
CA GLU A 161 13.67 0.62 -16.02
C GLU A 161 13.37 0.03 -14.64
N ALA A 162 12.16 0.22 -14.12
CA ALA A 162 11.73 -0.35 -12.85
C ALA A 162 11.83 -1.89 -12.85
N VAL A 163 11.37 -2.53 -13.93
CA VAL A 163 11.44 -3.99 -14.11
C VAL A 163 12.90 -4.48 -14.16
N ARG A 164 13.77 -3.80 -14.91
CA ARG A 164 15.20 -4.14 -14.97
C ARG A 164 15.86 -3.99 -13.60
N THR A 165 15.53 -2.92 -12.89
CA THR A 165 16.02 -2.67 -11.54
C THR A 165 15.69 -3.83 -10.60
N LEU A 166 14.42 -4.26 -10.57
CA LEU A 166 14.03 -5.41 -9.76
C LEU A 166 14.77 -6.70 -10.15
N LYS A 167 14.97 -6.94 -11.45
CA LYS A 167 15.70 -8.10 -11.94
C LYS A 167 17.18 -8.12 -11.50
N THR A 168 17.81 -6.96 -11.30
CA THR A 168 19.19 -6.89 -10.86
C THR A 168 19.39 -7.16 -9.38
N VAL A 169 18.37 -6.92 -8.55
CA VAL A 169 18.45 -7.08 -7.07
C VAL A 169 17.69 -8.29 -6.55
N SER A 170 16.80 -8.86 -7.34
CA SER A 170 16.00 -10.02 -6.97
C SER A 170 15.78 -10.96 -8.15
N TYR A 171 16.01 -12.27 -7.95
CA TYR A 171 15.73 -13.32 -8.94
C TYR A 171 14.23 -13.63 -9.03
N THR A 172 13.39 -12.64 -9.25
CA THR A 172 11.96 -12.86 -9.25
C THR A 172 11.42 -13.05 -10.65
N HIS A 173 10.56 -14.06 -10.80
CA HIS A 173 9.70 -14.19 -11.98
C HIS A 173 8.72 -13.01 -11.99
N LEU A 174 8.83 -12.16 -13.01
CA LEU A 174 7.84 -11.13 -13.29
C LEU A 174 6.63 -11.76 -13.99
N THR A 175 5.54 -11.86 -13.29
CA THR A 175 4.23 -12.00 -13.92
C THR A 175 3.63 -10.60 -14.02
N LEU A 176 3.48 -10.11 -15.26
CA LEU A 176 2.68 -8.91 -15.50
C LEU A 176 1.21 -9.30 -15.30
N PRO A 177 0.48 -8.69 -14.36
CA PRO A 177 -0.96 -8.89 -14.34
C PRO A 177 -1.53 -8.33 -15.64
N THR A 178 -2.20 -9.18 -16.41
CA THR A 178 -3.01 -8.73 -17.54
C THR A 178 -4.22 -8.05 -16.92
N ILE A 179 -4.28 -6.73 -17.00
CA ILE A 179 -5.50 -5.99 -16.70
C ILE A 179 -6.42 -6.19 -17.91
N ALA A 180 -7.49 -6.92 -17.70
CA ALA A 180 -8.61 -6.98 -18.65
C ALA A 180 -9.53 -5.79 -18.41
#